data_525f844be6d0d48cf22f2b71639e08d0
#
_entry.id   525f844be6d0d48cf22f2b71639e08d0
#
_cell.length_a   1.000
_cell.length_b   1.000
_cell.length_c   1.000
_cell.angle_alpha   90.00
_cell.angle_beta   90.00
_cell.angle_gamma   90.00
#
_symmetry.space_group_name_H-M   'P 1'
#
loop_
_entity.id
_entity.type
_entity.pdbx_description
1 polymer ?
#
loop_
_entity_poly.entity_id
_entity_poly.type
_entity_poly.pdbx_seq_one_letter_code
_entity_poly.pdbx_strand_id
1 'polypeptide(L)'
;MKHRNFTFDKTSYLQLSELGSKFNLSFSSHLVLGNKIIGLDGANKRLLVSEINDGYSKSYIIELDKVSAISVKKTYNSIKPGELNKRKFEEFLKTIHLQFEFADEAETILLPFYENETDNIRDLPRLERNAKNWQLILSKIIGAQISEVAKERRQLLLTD
;
A
#
# COMPACT_ATOMS: atom_id res chain seq x y z
N MET A 1 -1.07 -10.11 25.68
CA MET A 1 -1.21 -9.26 24.50
C MET A 1 -2.46 -9.66 23.73
N LYS A 2 -3.47 -8.82 23.78
CA LYS A 2 -4.68 -9.07 23.00
C LYS A 2 -4.38 -8.78 21.54
N HIS A 3 -4.27 -9.83 20.74
CA HIS A 3 -4.29 -9.69 19.28
C HIS A 3 -5.68 -9.18 18.90
N ARG A 4 -5.78 -7.90 18.58
CA ARG A 4 -6.99 -7.38 17.97
C ARG A 4 -7.03 -7.93 16.53
N ASN A 5 -7.77 -9.02 16.35
CA ASN A 5 -8.19 -9.42 15.01
C ASN A 5 -9.12 -8.34 14.49
N PHE A 6 -8.58 -7.40 13.73
CA PHE A 6 -9.43 -6.48 12.98
C PHE A 6 -10.02 -7.24 11.79
N THR A 7 -11.09 -7.98 12.07
CA THR A 7 -12.03 -8.32 11.01
C THR A 7 -12.70 -7.02 10.61
N PHE A 8 -12.91 -6.83 9.30
CA PHE A 8 -13.67 -5.70 8.77
C PHE A 8 -15.05 -5.71 9.42
N ASP A 9 -15.19 -4.97 10.51
CA ASP A 9 -16.42 -4.88 11.28
C ASP A 9 -17.22 -3.66 10.83
N LYS A 10 -18.42 -3.54 11.39
CA LYS A 10 -19.34 -2.43 11.13
C LYS A 10 -18.69 -1.07 11.43
N THR A 11 -17.79 -1.00 12.41
CA THR A 11 -17.08 0.21 12.81
C THR A 11 -16.09 0.66 11.74
N SER A 12 -15.32 -0.26 11.17
CA SER A 12 -14.39 0.02 10.08
C SER A 12 -15.11 0.49 8.82
N TYR A 13 -16.27 -0.11 8.52
CA TYR A 13 -17.11 0.30 7.39
C TYR A 13 -17.64 1.73 7.56
N LEU A 14 -18.16 2.05 8.74
CA LEU A 14 -18.64 3.40 9.04
C LEU A 14 -17.53 4.43 8.94
N GLN A 15 -16.35 4.10 9.45
CA GLN A 15 -15.18 4.96 9.37
C GLN A 15 -14.74 5.21 7.94
N LEU A 16 -14.71 4.19 7.11
CA LEU A 16 -14.39 4.32 5.69
C LEU A 16 -15.42 5.21 4.97
N SER A 17 -16.70 5.04 5.29
CA SER A 17 -17.80 5.86 4.76
C SER A 17 -17.64 7.34 5.16
N GLU A 18 -17.30 7.61 6.41
CA GLU A 18 -17.05 8.97 6.89
C GLU A 18 -15.86 9.62 6.19
N LEU A 19 -14.76 8.87 6.03
CA LEU A 19 -13.57 9.34 5.32
C LEU A 19 -13.86 9.59 3.85
N GLY A 20 -14.66 8.76 3.22
CA GLY A 20 -15.11 8.96 1.84
C GLY A 20 -15.89 10.26 1.67
N SER A 21 -16.80 10.54 2.59
CA SER A 21 -17.55 11.79 2.59
C SER A 21 -16.66 13.00 2.85
N LYS A 22 -15.76 12.89 3.84
CA LYS A 22 -14.85 13.99 4.23
C LYS A 22 -13.91 14.40 3.10
N PHE A 23 -13.36 13.44 2.37
CA PHE A 23 -12.38 13.69 1.31
C PHE A 23 -12.97 13.63 -0.10
N ASN A 24 -14.29 13.48 -0.21
CA ASN A 24 -14.99 13.36 -1.47
C ASN A 24 -14.45 12.20 -2.34
N LEU A 25 -14.31 11.04 -1.72
CA LEU A 25 -13.82 9.81 -2.35
C LEU A 25 -14.93 8.78 -2.44
N SER A 26 -14.92 8.03 -3.53
CA SER A 26 -15.81 6.88 -3.74
C SER A 26 -14.94 5.62 -3.85
N PHE A 27 -14.95 4.79 -2.82
CA PHE A 27 -14.05 3.64 -2.75
C PHE A 27 -14.55 2.47 -3.60
N SER A 28 -13.69 2.04 -4.52
CA SER A 28 -13.90 0.85 -5.35
C SER A 28 -13.30 -0.41 -4.70
N SER A 29 -12.34 -0.25 -3.81
CA SER A 29 -11.71 -1.33 -3.07
C SER A 29 -11.14 -0.82 -1.75
N HIS A 30 -11.01 -1.71 -0.77
CA HIS A 30 -10.46 -1.35 0.54
C HIS A 30 -9.74 -2.53 1.17
N LEU A 31 -8.89 -2.24 2.16
CA LEU A 31 -8.16 -3.24 2.93
C LEU A 31 -7.94 -2.71 4.35
N VAL A 32 -8.08 -3.60 5.34
CA VAL A 32 -7.73 -3.31 6.74
C VAL A 32 -6.41 -4.02 7.06
N LEU A 33 -5.42 -3.24 7.47
CA LEU A 33 -4.09 -3.72 7.87
C LEU A 33 -3.81 -3.28 9.30
N GLY A 34 -4.09 -4.17 10.28
CA GLY A 34 -3.92 -3.81 11.68
C GLY A 34 -4.72 -2.57 12.05
N ASN A 35 -4.04 -1.49 12.43
CA ASN A 35 -4.66 -0.21 12.77
C ASN A 35 -4.82 0.74 11.56
N LYS A 36 -4.56 0.25 10.34
CA LYS A 36 -4.67 1.06 9.11
C LYS A 36 -5.83 0.61 8.26
N ILE A 37 -6.48 1.57 7.63
CA ILE A 37 -7.49 1.32 6.59
C ILE A 37 -6.96 1.95 5.30
N ILE A 38 -6.99 1.17 4.24
CA ILE A 38 -6.61 1.63 2.91
C ILE A 38 -7.85 1.61 2.05
N GLY A 39 -8.16 2.72 1.39
CA GLY A 39 -9.28 2.84 0.46
C GLY A 39 -8.82 3.34 -0.89
N LEU A 40 -9.20 2.63 -1.94
CA LEU A 40 -8.89 3.00 -3.32
C LEU A 40 -10.10 3.63 -3.98
N ASP A 41 -9.96 4.87 -4.42
CA ASP A 41 -10.88 5.51 -5.35
C ASP A 41 -10.29 5.35 -6.76
N GLY A 42 -10.70 4.32 -7.46
CA GLY A 42 -10.18 4.00 -8.79
C GLY A 42 -10.56 5.02 -9.85
N ALA A 43 -11.76 5.61 -9.74
CA ALA A 43 -12.24 6.60 -10.71
C ALA A 43 -11.44 7.90 -10.64
N ASN A 44 -11.13 8.37 -9.44
CA ASN A 44 -10.36 9.59 -9.21
C ASN A 44 -8.86 9.35 -9.06
N LYS A 45 -8.42 8.09 -9.10
CA LYS A 45 -7.01 7.67 -8.99
C LYS A 45 -6.35 8.17 -7.71
N ARG A 46 -7.03 7.95 -6.60
CA ARG A 46 -6.57 8.33 -5.26
C ARG A 46 -6.58 7.15 -4.33
N LEU A 47 -5.54 7.03 -3.53
CA LEU A 47 -5.42 6.02 -2.48
C LEU A 47 -5.42 6.72 -1.13
N LEU A 48 -6.43 6.44 -0.32
CA LEU A 48 -6.50 6.94 1.05
C LEU A 48 -5.85 5.95 1.98
N VAL A 49 -4.98 6.43 2.86
CA VAL A 49 -4.42 5.67 3.97
C VAL A 49 -4.81 6.36 5.26
N SER A 50 -5.51 5.67 6.15
CA SER A 50 -5.90 6.17 7.46
C SER A 50 -5.35 5.28 8.54
N GLU A 51 -4.57 5.83 9.45
CA GLU A 51 -4.04 5.15 10.62
C GLU A 51 -4.78 5.58 11.87
N ILE A 52 -5.29 4.61 12.62
CA ILE A 52 -6.05 4.84 13.85
C ILE A 52 -5.14 4.57 15.04
N ASN A 53 -4.87 5.60 15.81
CA ASN A 53 -4.18 5.50 17.09
C ASN A 53 -5.15 5.84 18.21
N ASP A 54 -4.76 5.58 19.46
CA ASP A 54 -5.61 5.82 20.63
C ASP A 54 -6.15 7.26 20.65
N GLY A 55 -7.44 7.40 20.32
CA GLY A 55 -8.17 8.66 20.37
C GLY A 55 -8.00 9.59 19.17
N TYR A 56 -7.16 9.29 18.19
CA TYR A 56 -7.03 10.11 16.98
C TYR A 56 -6.70 9.28 15.75
N SER A 57 -7.02 9.81 14.59
CA SER A 57 -6.68 9.21 13.31
C SER A 57 -5.83 10.16 12.47
N LYS A 58 -4.84 9.62 11.79
CA LYS A 58 -4.05 10.29 10.78
C LYS A 58 -4.42 9.75 9.41
N SER A 59 -4.73 10.64 8.47
CA SER A 59 -5.06 10.24 7.10
C SER A 59 -4.24 11.03 6.11
N TYR A 60 -3.84 10.36 5.03
CA TYR A 60 -3.22 11.01 3.89
C TYR A 60 -3.71 10.38 2.60
N ILE A 61 -3.59 11.11 1.51
CA ILE A 61 -4.01 10.67 0.19
C ILE A 61 -2.79 10.62 -0.72
N ILE A 62 -2.62 9.49 -1.39
CA ILE A 62 -1.64 9.33 -2.45
C ILE A 62 -2.37 9.55 -3.78
N GLU A 63 -1.95 10.58 -4.51
CA GLU A 63 -2.47 10.85 -5.85
C GLU A 63 -1.74 9.97 -6.86
N LEU A 64 -2.43 8.96 -7.38
CA LEU A 64 -1.82 7.94 -8.23
C LEU A 64 -1.38 8.48 -9.59
N ASP A 65 -1.96 9.58 -10.04
CA ASP A 65 -1.55 10.25 -11.28
C ASP A 65 -0.13 10.86 -11.19
N LYS A 66 0.38 11.07 -9.99
CA LYS A 66 1.74 11.56 -9.74
C LYS A 66 2.76 10.45 -9.47
N VAL A 67 2.31 9.22 -9.33
CA VAL A 67 3.15 8.06 -9.03
C VAL A 67 3.74 7.50 -10.33
N SER A 68 5.05 7.34 -10.37
CA SER A 68 5.75 6.78 -11.53
C SER A 68 6.00 5.27 -11.43
N ALA A 69 6.15 4.75 -10.21
CA ALA A 69 6.41 3.33 -9.98
C ALA A 69 5.94 2.89 -8.59
N ILE A 70 5.50 1.63 -8.50
CA ILE A 70 5.11 0.99 -7.25
C ILE A 70 5.81 -0.37 -7.19
N SER A 71 6.51 -0.63 -6.09
CA SER A 71 7.22 -1.89 -5.89
C SER A 71 7.00 -2.43 -4.48
N VAL A 72 7.10 -3.74 -4.33
CA VAL A 72 7.13 -4.41 -3.03
C VAL A 72 8.58 -4.39 -2.55
N LYS A 73 8.82 -3.78 -1.40
CA LYS A 73 10.15 -3.68 -0.80
C LYS A 73 10.19 -4.49 0.49
N LYS A 74 11.13 -5.42 0.54
CA LYS A 74 11.41 -6.23 1.73
C LYS A 74 12.70 -5.78 2.37
N THR A 75 12.70 -5.64 3.70
CA THR A 75 13.91 -5.38 4.48
C THR A 75 14.12 -6.51 5.46
N TYR A 76 15.39 -6.82 5.73
CA TYR A 76 15.78 -7.93 6.59
C TYR A 76 16.68 -7.43 7.73
N ASN A 77 16.60 -8.11 8.87
CA ASN A 77 17.55 -7.92 9.94
C ASN A 77 18.92 -8.49 9.54
N SER A 78 19.98 -8.00 10.16
CA SER A 78 21.32 -8.52 9.92
C SER A 78 21.39 -10.01 10.24
N ILE A 79 21.99 -10.78 9.33
CA ILE A 79 22.19 -12.22 9.49
C ILE A 79 23.64 -12.45 9.83
N LYS A 80 23.90 -13.08 10.99
CA LYS A 80 25.26 -13.44 11.43
C LYS A 80 25.70 -14.76 10.80
N PRO A 81 27.01 -14.99 10.64
CA PRO A 81 27.50 -16.26 10.12
C PRO A 81 26.97 -17.44 10.93
N GLY A 82 26.46 -18.47 10.23
CA GLY A 82 25.91 -19.68 10.83
C GLY A 82 24.47 -19.64 11.26
N GLU A 83 23.82 -18.47 11.30
CA GLU A 83 22.41 -18.37 11.71
C GLU A 83 21.45 -19.06 10.74
N LEU A 84 21.74 -19.04 9.43
CA LEU A 84 20.91 -19.71 8.42
C LEU A 84 20.90 -21.22 8.53
N ASN A 85 21.86 -21.81 9.27
CA ASN A 85 21.87 -23.24 9.57
C ASN A 85 20.82 -23.62 10.63
N LYS A 86 20.40 -22.67 11.45
CA LYS A 86 19.49 -22.85 12.58
C LYS A 86 18.10 -22.23 12.36
N ARG A 87 18.02 -21.23 11.51
CA ARG A 87 16.80 -20.44 11.27
C ARG A 87 16.56 -20.29 9.78
N LYS A 88 15.27 -20.24 9.40
CA LYS A 88 14.86 -20.00 8.02
C LYS A 88 15.09 -18.53 7.64
N PHE A 89 15.40 -18.29 6.37
CA PHE A 89 15.64 -16.95 5.85
C PHE A 89 14.46 -15.99 6.13
N GLU A 90 13.21 -16.49 6.02
CA GLU A 90 11.99 -15.71 6.26
C GLU A 90 11.89 -15.16 7.69
N GLU A 91 12.53 -15.83 8.66
CA GLU A 91 12.54 -15.38 10.06
C GLU A 91 13.33 -14.09 10.27
N PHE A 92 14.21 -13.74 9.34
CA PHE A 92 14.99 -12.49 9.36
C PHE A 92 14.27 -11.32 8.69
N LEU A 93 13.11 -11.56 8.10
CA LEU A 93 12.33 -10.52 7.45
C LEU A 93 11.85 -9.51 8.50
N LYS A 94 12.21 -8.25 8.29
CA LYS A 94 11.86 -7.15 9.18
C LYS A 94 10.57 -6.48 8.75
N THR A 95 10.47 -6.09 7.48
CA THR A 95 9.32 -5.36 6.96
C THR A 95 9.01 -5.74 5.51
N ILE A 96 7.73 -5.60 5.15
CA ILE A 96 7.28 -5.56 3.76
C ILE A 96 6.54 -4.24 3.58
N HIS A 97 6.97 -3.43 2.62
CA HIS A 97 6.33 -2.16 2.27
C HIS A 97 5.90 -2.16 0.80
N LEU A 98 4.85 -1.42 0.49
CA LEU A 98 4.67 -0.88 -0.85
C LEU A 98 5.42 0.45 -0.94
N GLN A 99 6.32 0.56 -1.89
CA GLN A 99 7.07 1.78 -2.16
C GLN A 99 6.47 2.50 -3.35
N PHE A 100 6.08 3.74 -3.13
CA PHE A 100 5.54 4.63 -4.16
C PHE A 100 6.61 5.64 -4.53
N GLU A 101 7.00 5.64 -5.80
CA GLU A 101 7.95 6.61 -6.35
C GLU A 101 7.19 7.65 -7.17
N PHE A 102 7.53 8.92 -7.03
CA PHE A 102 6.89 10.04 -7.72
C PHE A 102 7.80 10.59 -8.80
N ALA A 103 7.19 10.98 -9.95
CA ALA A 103 7.94 11.42 -11.11
C ALA A 103 8.76 12.69 -10.89
N ASP A 104 8.22 13.63 -10.11
CA ASP A 104 8.79 14.96 -9.92
C ASP A 104 9.42 15.20 -8.55
N GLU A 105 9.37 14.20 -7.66
CA GLU A 105 9.85 14.34 -6.29
C GLU A 105 10.90 13.28 -5.96
N ALA A 106 11.92 13.67 -5.20
CA ALA A 106 12.91 12.74 -4.68
C ALA A 106 12.36 11.90 -3.52
N GLU A 107 11.23 12.29 -2.95
CA GLU A 107 10.61 11.60 -1.83
C GLU A 107 9.82 10.37 -2.29
N THR A 108 9.94 9.31 -1.51
CA THR A 108 9.14 8.08 -1.69
C THR A 108 8.20 7.92 -0.51
N ILE A 109 7.04 7.31 -0.75
CA ILE A 109 6.15 6.89 0.34
C ILE A 109 6.31 5.39 0.51
N LEU A 110 6.51 4.97 1.76
CA LEU A 110 6.56 3.57 2.14
C LEU A 110 5.31 3.24 2.96
N LEU A 111 4.47 2.36 2.42
CA LEU A 111 3.25 1.91 3.09
C LEU A 111 3.49 0.51 3.65
N PRO A 112 3.54 0.34 5.00
CA PRO A 112 3.84 -0.96 5.58
C PRO A 112 2.67 -1.93 5.47
N PHE A 113 2.95 -3.16 5.02
CA PHE A 113 2.04 -4.30 4.99
C PHE A 113 2.39 -5.34 6.04
N TYR A 114 3.66 -5.45 6.38
CA TYR A 114 4.15 -6.33 7.43
C TYR A 114 5.29 -5.65 8.19
N GLU A 115 5.21 -5.73 9.52
CA GLU A 115 6.26 -5.28 10.44
C GLU A 115 6.43 -6.36 11.51
N ASN A 116 7.63 -6.95 11.62
CA ASN A 116 7.86 -8.06 12.54
C ASN A 116 7.66 -7.70 14.02
N GLU A 117 7.80 -6.41 14.37
CA GLU A 117 7.62 -5.93 15.74
C GLU A 117 6.16 -5.95 16.21
N THR A 118 5.22 -5.77 15.28
CA THR A 118 3.78 -5.64 15.60
C THR A 118 2.92 -6.76 15.02
N ASP A 119 3.36 -7.40 13.94
CA ASP A 119 2.61 -8.45 13.27
C ASP A 119 3.07 -9.85 13.67
N ASN A 120 2.16 -10.82 13.58
CA ASN A 120 2.49 -12.21 13.83
C ASN A 120 3.07 -12.83 12.56
N ILE A 121 4.15 -13.58 12.70
CA ILE A 121 4.80 -14.28 11.58
C ILE A 121 3.84 -15.26 10.86
N ARG A 122 2.82 -15.76 11.56
CA ARG A 122 1.78 -16.63 10.97
C ARG A 122 0.97 -15.90 9.89
N ASP A 123 0.84 -14.59 10.00
CA ASP A 123 0.12 -13.76 9.05
C ASP A 123 0.98 -13.32 7.86
N LEU A 124 2.29 -13.58 7.91
CA LEU A 124 3.23 -13.16 6.88
C LEU A 124 2.83 -13.59 5.47
N PRO A 125 2.47 -14.87 5.20
CA PRO A 125 2.07 -15.26 3.84
C PRO A 125 0.86 -14.50 3.32
N ARG A 126 -0.12 -14.24 4.18
CA ARG A 126 -1.33 -13.48 3.84
C ARG A 126 -1.01 -12.02 3.56
N LEU A 127 -0.20 -11.40 4.42
CA LEU A 127 0.18 -9.99 4.29
C LEU A 127 1.08 -9.75 3.06
N GLU A 128 1.96 -10.69 2.77
CA GLU A 128 2.78 -10.65 1.56
C GLU A 128 1.93 -10.75 0.28
N ARG A 129 0.94 -11.64 0.26
CA ARG A 129 0.00 -11.74 -0.87
C ARG A 129 -0.80 -10.46 -1.04
N ASN A 130 -1.25 -9.86 0.06
CA ASN A 130 -1.96 -8.58 0.02
C ASN A 130 -1.10 -7.49 -0.60
N ALA A 131 0.17 -7.41 -0.21
CA ALA A 131 1.11 -6.44 -0.77
C ALA A 131 1.28 -6.62 -2.30
N LYS A 132 1.49 -7.86 -2.73
CA LYS A 132 1.64 -8.19 -4.15
C LYS A 132 0.38 -7.91 -4.95
N ASN A 133 -0.78 -8.25 -4.42
CA ASN A 133 -2.07 -8.00 -5.08
C ASN A 133 -2.34 -6.50 -5.24
N TRP A 134 -2.09 -5.73 -4.19
CA TRP A 134 -2.26 -4.28 -4.25
C TRP A 134 -1.25 -3.63 -5.19
N GLN A 135 -0.01 -4.11 -5.20
CA GLN A 135 0.98 -3.66 -6.18
C GLN A 135 0.48 -3.86 -7.61
N LEU A 136 -0.06 -5.03 -7.92
CA LEU A 136 -0.59 -5.34 -9.25
C LEU A 136 -1.76 -4.44 -9.64
N ILE A 137 -2.72 -4.26 -8.74
CA ILE A 137 -3.90 -3.41 -8.98
C ILE A 137 -3.45 -1.96 -9.24
N LEU A 138 -2.64 -1.42 -8.36
CA LEU A 138 -2.18 -0.04 -8.46
C LEU A 138 -1.27 0.19 -9.65
N SER A 139 -0.39 -0.76 -9.97
CA SER A 139 0.49 -0.69 -11.13
C SER A 139 -0.28 -0.69 -12.45
N LYS A 140 -1.41 -1.41 -12.53
CA LYS A 140 -2.29 -1.37 -13.70
C LYS A 140 -2.92 0.00 -13.90
N ILE A 141 -3.33 0.65 -12.82
CA ILE A 141 -3.90 2.00 -12.87
C ILE A 141 -2.87 2.99 -13.38
N ILE A 142 -1.64 2.93 -12.88
CA ILE A 142 -0.53 3.78 -13.29
C ILE A 142 -0.09 3.45 -14.71
N GLY A 143 0.02 2.18 -15.05
CA GLY A 143 0.42 1.71 -16.38
C GLY A 143 -0.55 2.15 -17.49
N ALA A 144 -1.84 2.13 -17.21
CA ALA A 144 -2.85 2.64 -18.14
C ALA A 144 -2.65 4.12 -18.44
N GLN A 145 -2.32 4.95 -17.44
CA GLN A 145 -2.02 6.37 -17.62
C GLN A 145 -0.78 6.60 -18.47
N ILE A 146 0.31 5.90 -18.18
CA ILE A 146 1.56 6.01 -18.91
C ILE A 146 1.33 5.62 -20.38
N SER A 147 0.55 4.57 -20.63
CA SER A 147 0.18 4.12 -21.97
C SER A 147 -0.62 5.17 -22.73
N GLU A 148 -1.59 5.84 -22.09
CA GLU A 148 -2.36 6.93 -22.71
C GLU A 148 -1.48 8.13 -23.06
N VAL A 149 -0.60 8.55 -22.16
CA VAL A 149 0.34 9.64 -22.40
C VAL A 149 1.28 9.30 -23.57
N ALA A 150 1.76 8.07 -23.64
CA ALA A 150 2.62 7.62 -24.76
C ALA A 150 1.87 7.63 -26.09
N LYS A 151 0.58 7.24 -26.11
CA LYS A 151 -0.27 7.31 -27.30
C LYS A 151 -0.50 8.75 -27.74
N GLU A 152 -0.79 9.65 -26.84
CA GLU A 152 -0.97 11.07 -27.14
C GLU A 152 0.32 11.69 -27.71
N ARG A 153 1.47 11.37 -27.17
CA ARG A 153 2.76 11.82 -27.67
C ARG A 153 3.03 11.30 -29.08
N ARG A 154 2.68 10.04 -29.36
CA ARG A 154 2.80 9.46 -30.71
C ARG A 154 1.91 10.16 -31.72
N GLN A 155 0.67 10.49 -31.34
CA GLN A 155 -0.24 11.22 -32.20
C GLN A 155 0.25 12.62 -32.51
N LEU A 156 0.82 13.32 -31.53
CA LEU A 156 1.43 14.64 -31.74
C LEU A 156 2.63 14.60 -32.68
N LEU A 157 3.42 13.52 -32.68
CA LEU A 157 4.56 13.35 -33.57
C LEU A 157 4.15 12.95 -34.99
N LEU A 158 2.94 12.41 -35.19
CA LEU A 158 2.43 11.98 -36.49
C LEU A 158 1.64 13.05 -37.23
N THR A 159 1.36 14.21 -36.61
CA THR A 159 0.54 15.28 -37.15
C THR A 159 1.35 16.44 -37.77
N ASP A 160 2.60 16.21 -38.14
CA ASP A 160 3.38 17.19 -38.94
C ASP A 160 3.08 17.05 -40.43
#